data_997d956846bdfafe26904a6b05e62b3f
#
_entry.id   997d956846bdfafe26904a6b05e62b3f
#
_cell.length_a   1.000
_cell.length_b   1.000
_cell.length_c   1.000
_cell.angle_alpha   90.00
_cell.angle_beta   90.00
_cell.angle_gamma   90.00
#
_symmetry.space_group_name_H-M   'P 1'
#
loop_
_entity.id
_entity.type
_entity.pdbx_description
1 polymer ?
#
loop_
_entity_poly.entity_id
_entity_poly.type
_entity_poly.pdbx_seq_one_letter_code
_entity_poly.pdbx_strand_id
1 'polypeptide(L)'
;MNKRIHGSCTTILVGKKASIDGSTIISRNDDGHEALDPQRFVVVNPDEQPQNYRAVISGVEVKLPDNPLRYTSMPNSILTNGIWPAAGINSENVAMSATETITTNSRILGIDPYVENGIGEEDIVTLVLPYIHSAREGVLRMGELLEEYGTYEPNGIAFSDKEEVWWLETIGGHHWAAVRIPDDAYVVAPNRMNIDHFDFNSDDTLCSADLKDLIEKYHLNPDYDGYNFRHIFGSASIKDTVYNNPRTWYGQKYFNPEIEHDPMDQDLPFICHADKKISIEDVKFVLSSHFENTEYD
;
A
#
# COMPACT_ATOMS: atom_id res chain seq x y z
N MET A 1 21.02 -20.27 11.01
CA MET A 1 19.98 -20.08 9.98
C MET A 1 18.83 -19.36 10.63
N ASN A 2 18.75 -18.05 10.48
CA ASN A 2 17.58 -17.30 10.94
C ASN A 2 16.40 -17.70 10.05
N LYS A 3 15.46 -18.44 10.62
CA LYS A 3 14.14 -18.56 10.04
C LYS A 3 13.51 -17.16 10.09
N ARG A 4 13.57 -16.43 8.99
CA ARG A 4 12.66 -15.31 8.80
C ARG A 4 11.27 -15.91 8.70
N ILE A 5 10.53 -15.84 9.77
CA ILE A 5 9.10 -16.09 9.77
C ILE A 5 8.52 -14.90 9.00
N HIS A 6 7.80 -15.19 7.97
CA HIS A 6 7.29 -14.19 7.04
C HIS A 6 6.04 -13.55 7.66
N GLY A 7 6.17 -12.33 8.16
CA GLY A 7 5.02 -11.48 8.32
C GLY A 7 4.35 -11.30 6.97
N SER A 8 3.06 -11.24 6.95
CA SER A 8 2.27 -10.96 5.77
C SER A 8 1.20 -9.93 6.12
N CYS A 9 0.86 -9.12 5.14
CA CYS A 9 -0.24 -8.19 5.25
C CYS A 9 -1.20 -8.46 4.11
N THR A 10 -2.46 -8.08 4.26
CA THR A 10 -3.44 -8.04 3.19
C THR A 10 -4.21 -6.74 3.32
N THR A 11 -4.21 -5.95 2.27
CA THR A 11 -4.94 -4.69 2.21
C THR A 11 -6.22 -4.85 1.41
N ILE A 12 -7.34 -4.33 1.93
CA ILE A 12 -8.61 -4.24 1.20
C ILE A 12 -8.99 -2.77 1.08
N LEU A 13 -9.30 -2.35 -0.15
CA LEU A 13 -9.76 -1.02 -0.50
C LEU A 13 -11.16 -1.11 -1.08
N VAL A 14 -12.04 -0.18 -0.71
CA VAL A 14 -13.41 -0.17 -1.23
C VAL A 14 -13.83 1.26 -1.56
N GLY A 15 -14.24 1.48 -2.79
CA GLY A 15 -14.79 2.76 -3.24
C GLY A 15 -16.17 3.04 -2.64
N LYS A 16 -16.53 4.32 -2.52
CA LYS A 16 -17.76 4.77 -1.84
C LYS A 16 -19.07 4.22 -2.43
N LYS A 17 -19.09 3.89 -3.71
CA LYS A 17 -20.27 3.26 -4.35
C LYS A 17 -20.26 1.74 -4.25
N ALA A 18 -19.12 1.12 -3.94
CA ALA A 18 -19.04 -0.30 -3.66
C ALA A 18 -19.40 -0.64 -2.21
N SER A 19 -19.24 0.28 -1.27
CA SER A 19 -19.60 0.08 0.13
C SER A 19 -21.12 0.16 0.38
N ILE A 20 -21.58 -0.47 1.46
CA ILE A 20 -23.01 -0.56 1.80
C ILE A 20 -23.59 0.78 2.25
N ASP A 21 -22.79 1.60 2.92
CA ASP A 21 -23.20 2.87 3.53
C ASP A 21 -22.71 4.12 2.78
N GLY A 22 -22.01 3.93 1.67
CA GLY A 22 -21.46 5.02 0.86
C GLY A 22 -20.13 5.59 1.38
N SER A 23 -19.51 4.97 2.38
CA SER A 23 -18.18 5.35 2.85
C SER A 23 -17.07 4.77 1.96
N THR A 24 -15.93 5.42 1.90
CA THR A 24 -14.68 4.83 1.44
C THR A 24 -14.09 3.96 2.54
N ILE A 25 -13.45 2.85 2.18
CA ILE A 25 -12.83 1.94 3.15
C ILE A 25 -11.39 1.66 2.72
N ILE A 26 -10.46 1.87 3.64
CA ILE A 26 -9.10 1.32 3.57
C ILE A 26 -8.85 0.48 4.82
N SER A 27 -8.30 -0.70 4.65
CA SER A 27 -8.07 -1.62 5.76
C SER A 27 -6.90 -2.54 5.47
N ARG A 28 -6.17 -2.92 6.51
CA ARG A 28 -5.03 -3.82 6.42
C ARG A 28 -4.95 -4.66 7.69
N ASN A 29 -4.68 -5.95 7.55
CA ASN A 29 -4.12 -6.71 8.65
C ASN A 29 -2.60 -6.54 8.67
N ASP A 30 -2.04 -6.53 9.87
CA ASP A 30 -0.61 -6.45 10.12
C ASP A 30 -0.21 -7.74 10.83
N ASP A 31 0.28 -8.70 10.04
CA ASP A 31 0.62 -10.02 10.55
C ASP A 31 2.08 -10.01 11.03
N GLY A 32 2.24 -9.86 12.34
CA GLY A 32 3.55 -9.94 13.01
C GLY A 32 4.24 -11.30 12.81
N HIS A 33 5.55 -11.35 13.07
CA HIS A 33 6.36 -12.54 12.80
C HIS A 33 6.21 -13.62 13.89
N GLU A 34 7.06 -13.64 14.91
CA GLU A 34 7.10 -14.71 15.91
C GLU A 34 6.36 -14.35 17.22
N ALA A 35 6.19 -13.07 17.46
CA ALA A 35 5.50 -12.55 18.64
C ALA A 35 4.59 -11.42 18.21
N LEU A 36 3.50 -11.27 18.95
CA LEU A 36 2.64 -10.10 18.78
C LEU A 36 3.45 -8.85 19.16
N ASP A 37 3.62 -7.96 18.19
CA ASP A 37 4.07 -6.60 18.46
C ASP A 37 2.87 -5.79 18.90
N PRO A 38 2.67 -5.57 20.22
CA PRO A 38 1.49 -4.89 20.69
C PRO A 38 1.47 -3.45 20.20
N GLN A 39 0.39 -3.09 19.54
CA GLN A 39 0.12 -1.73 19.09
C GLN A 39 -0.82 -1.03 20.06
N ARG A 40 -0.82 0.29 20.03
CA ARG A 40 -1.70 1.12 20.84
C ARG A 40 -2.35 2.20 19.98
N PHE A 41 -3.62 2.46 20.24
CA PHE A 41 -4.30 3.60 19.65
C PHE A 41 -3.87 4.87 20.37
N VAL A 42 -3.37 5.85 19.62
CA VAL A 42 -2.98 7.15 20.12
C VAL A 42 -3.61 8.28 19.32
N VAL A 43 -3.71 9.43 19.96
CA VAL A 43 -4.06 10.70 19.30
C VAL A 43 -2.84 11.60 19.43
N VAL A 44 -2.35 12.10 18.32
CA VAL A 44 -1.23 13.05 18.26
C VAL A 44 -1.78 14.44 17.99
N ASN A 45 -1.52 15.37 18.91
CA ASN A 45 -1.92 16.77 18.75
C ASN A 45 -0.84 17.55 17.97
N PRO A 46 -1.18 18.72 17.39
CA PRO A 46 -0.23 19.51 16.62
C PRO A 46 1.06 19.88 17.34
N ASP A 47 0.98 20.16 18.64
CA ASP A 47 2.11 20.52 19.49
C ASP A 47 3.00 19.33 19.91
N GLU A 48 2.53 18.10 19.68
CA GLU A 48 3.28 16.85 19.92
C GLU A 48 4.06 16.39 18.68
N GLN A 49 3.77 16.97 17.51
CA GLN A 49 4.45 16.65 16.27
C GLN A 49 5.84 17.34 16.21
N PRO A 50 6.93 16.61 15.93
CA PRO A 50 8.26 17.23 15.86
C PRO A 50 8.39 18.13 14.62
N GLN A 51 9.22 19.17 14.71
CA GLN A 51 9.59 19.97 13.53
C GLN A 51 10.68 19.31 12.69
N ASN A 52 11.54 18.51 13.34
CA ASN A 52 12.57 17.72 12.69
C ASN A 52 12.36 16.27 13.11
N TYR A 53 12.05 15.43 12.15
CA TYR A 53 11.89 14.00 12.34
C TYR A 53 13.20 13.29 12.06
N ARG A 54 13.53 12.26 12.84
CA ARG A 54 14.63 11.35 12.58
C ARG A 54 14.18 9.91 12.74
N ALA A 55 14.31 9.12 11.67
CA ALA A 55 14.04 7.69 11.67
C ALA A 55 14.99 6.94 12.61
N VAL A 56 14.49 5.89 13.24
CA VAL A 56 15.29 5.04 14.14
C VAL A 56 16.10 4.02 13.32
N ILE A 57 15.51 3.43 12.30
CA ILE A 57 16.14 2.38 11.49
C ILE A 57 17.14 2.98 10.50
N SER A 58 16.67 3.82 9.60
CA SER A 58 17.51 4.38 8.52
C SER A 58 18.34 5.58 8.95
N GLY A 59 17.90 6.28 9.99
CA GLY A 59 18.50 7.53 10.43
C GLY A 59 18.23 8.71 9.52
N VAL A 60 17.32 8.62 8.54
CA VAL A 60 16.92 9.74 7.69
C VAL A 60 16.39 10.89 8.56
N GLU A 61 16.78 12.11 8.22
CA GLU A 61 16.31 13.32 8.88
C GLU A 61 15.44 14.12 7.92
N VAL A 62 14.19 14.37 8.33
CA VAL A 62 13.21 15.09 7.54
C VAL A 62 12.74 16.32 8.28
N LYS A 63 12.87 17.49 7.66
CA LYS A 63 12.25 18.70 8.19
C LYS A 63 10.76 18.70 7.84
N LEU A 64 9.92 18.68 8.87
CA LEU A 64 8.50 18.65 8.70
C LEU A 64 7.89 20.05 8.48
N PRO A 65 6.77 20.15 7.73
CA PRO A 65 6.09 21.43 7.55
C PRO A 65 5.56 22.00 8.87
N ASP A 66 5.33 23.31 8.89
CA ASP A 66 4.61 23.96 9.97
C ASP A 66 3.11 23.60 9.95
N ASN A 67 2.45 23.75 11.11
CA ASN A 67 1.01 23.59 11.27
C ASN A 67 0.48 22.17 10.94
N PRO A 68 1.01 21.12 11.59
CA PRO A 68 0.47 19.77 11.44
C PRO A 68 -0.97 19.68 11.93
N LEU A 69 -1.77 18.84 11.27
CA LEU A 69 -3.10 18.48 11.73
C LEU A 69 -3.03 17.50 12.90
N ARG A 70 -4.05 17.54 13.76
CA ARG A 70 -4.27 16.46 14.75
C ARG A 70 -4.62 15.17 14.03
N TYR A 71 -4.08 14.04 14.46
CA TYR A 71 -4.37 12.74 13.84
C TYR A 71 -4.37 11.61 14.87
N THR A 72 -4.99 10.50 14.49
CA THR A 72 -4.88 9.22 15.21
C THR A 72 -3.78 8.37 14.60
N SER A 73 -3.21 7.46 15.39
CA SER A 73 -2.18 6.53 14.92
C SER A 73 -2.22 5.24 15.72
N MET A 74 -1.65 4.16 15.15
CA MET A 74 -1.56 2.84 15.77
C MET A 74 -0.09 2.41 15.92
N PRO A 75 0.75 3.17 16.67
CA PRO A 75 2.17 2.86 16.80
C PRO A 75 2.41 1.61 17.65
N ASN A 76 3.57 1.01 17.46
CA ASN A 76 4.07 -0.04 18.35
C ASN A 76 4.15 0.47 19.79
N SER A 77 3.83 -0.40 20.75
CA SER A 77 3.92 -0.08 22.17
C SER A 77 5.38 -0.01 22.65
N ILE A 78 6.29 -0.70 21.96
CA ILE A 78 7.73 -0.72 22.21
C ILE A 78 8.42 0.02 21.08
N LEU A 79 9.00 1.19 21.36
CA LEU A 79 9.52 2.10 20.35
C LEU A 79 11.04 1.94 20.07
N THR A 80 11.66 0.86 20.51
CA THR A 80 13.11 0.65 20.36
C THR A 80 13.57 0.53 18.91
N ASN A 81 12.66 0.09 18.03
CA ASN A 81 12.93 -0.12 16.60
C ASN A 81 12.13 0.85 15.71
N GLY A 82 11.72 2.00 16.23
CA GLY A 82 10.93 2.99 15.52
C GLY A 82 9.49 3.07 15.98
N ILE A 83 8.73 4.01 15.41
CA ILE A 83 7.34 4.30 15.81
C ILE A 83 6.39 3.29 15.21
N TRP A 84 6.54 2.94 13.94
CA TRP A 84 5.67 2.03 13.18
C TRP A 84 4.19 2.40 13.30
N PRO A 85 3.78 3.57 12.82
CA PRO A 85 2.46 4.14 13.14
C PRO A 85 1.29 3.47 12.41
N ALA A 86 1.54 2.49 11.58
CA ALA A 86 0.65 1.59 10.86
C ALA A 86 -0.50 2.26 10.09
N ALA A 87 -1.43 2.95 10.77
CA ALA A 87 -2.57 3.60 10.14
C ALA A 87 -3.08 4.75 11.01
N GLY A 88 -3.83 5.66 10.41
CA GLY A 88 -4.46 6.77 11.12
C GLY A 88 -5.46 7.55 10.29
N ILE A 89 -6.14 8.48 10.96
CA ILE A 89 -7.07 9.45 10.36
C ILE A 89 -6.75 10.82 10.95
N ASN A 90 -6.63 11.84 10.10
CA ASN A 90 -6.42 13.20 10.55
C ASN A 90 -7.74 13.97 10.77
N SER A 91 -7.65 15.20 11.29
CA SER A 91 -8.82 16.03 11.59
C SER A 91 -9.60 16.53 10.37
N GLU A 92 -9.05 16.40 9.18
CA GLU A 92 -9.74 16.66 7.90
C GLU A 92 -10.42 15.41 7.32
N ASN A 93 -10.50 14.33 8.12
CA ASN A 93 -11.07 13.05 7.71
C ASN A 93 -10.36 12.39 6.53
N VAL A 94 -9.05 12.59 6.43
CA VAL A 94 -8.20 11.84 5.51
C VAL A 94 -7.58 10.68 6.27
N ALA A 95 -7.72 9.47 5.73
CA ALA A 95 -7.16 8.25 6.30
C ALA A 95 -5.97 7.76 5.48
N MET A 96 -5.02 7.11 6.16
CA MET A 96 -3.83 6.50 5.57
C MET A 96 -3.55 5.17 6.26
N SER A 97 -3.18 4.16 5.48
CA SER A 97 -2.65 2.89 5.97
C SER A 97 -1.33 2.61 5.25
N ALA A 98 -0.27 2.48 6.01
CA ALA A 98 1.07 2.19 5.52
C ALA A 98 1.75 1.19 6.47
N THR A 99 2.34 0.12 5.97
CA THR A 99 2.46 -0.20 4.56
C THR A 99 2.07 -1.67 4.28
N GLU A 100 1.74 -1.95 3.01
CA GLU A 100 1.78 -3.32 2.51
C GLU A 100 3.17 -3.56 1.95
N THR A 101 3.97 -4.47 2.52
CA THR A 101 5.29 -4.79 1.95
C THR A 101 5.08 -5.46 0.59
N ILE A 102 5.49 -4.80 -0.48
CA ILE A 102 5.39 -5.34 -1.85
C ILE A 102 6.72 -5.92 -2.33
N THR A 103 6.83 -6.28 -3.59
CA THR A 103 8.04 -6.86 -4.17
C THR A 103 8.45 -6.10 -5.42
N THR A 104 9.74 -5.84 -5.56
CA THR A 104 10.34 -5.17 -6.71
C THR A 104 11.35 -6.08 -7.38
N ASN A 105 11.34 -6.17 -8.71
CA ASN A 105 12.27 -7.05 -9.42
C ASN A 105 13.68 -6.44 -9.52
N SER A 106 14.65 -7.32 -9.81
CA SER A 106 16.07 -6.94 -9.87
C SER A 106 16.44 -6.03 -11.04
N ARG A 107 15.61 -5.97 -12.10
CA ARG A 107 15.87 -5.09 -13.25
C ARG A 107 15.77 -3.62 -12.84
N ILE A 108 14.66 -3.28 -12.17
CA ILE A 108 14.50 -1.91 -11.67
C ILE A 108 15.47 -1.60 -10.53
N LEU A 109 15.74 -2.54 -9.62
CA LEU A 109 16.72 -2.34 -8.54
C LEU A 109 18.16 -2.17 -9.05
N GLY A 110 18.47 -2.66 -10.25
CA GLY A 110 19.74 -2.39 -10.93
C GLY A 110 19.85 -0.98 -11.51
N ILE A 111 18.73 -0.28 -11.67
CA ILE A 111 18.63 1.08 -12.24
C ILE A 111 18.42 2.11 -11.15
N ASP A 112 17.51 1.83 -10.23
CA ASP A 112 17.13 2.65 -9.09
C ASP A 112 17.16 1.79 -7.80
N PRO A 113 18.35 1.59 -7.22
CA PRO A 113 18.52 0.76 -6.01
C PRO A 113 17.89 1.42 -4.79
N TYR A 114 17.49 0.60 -3.82
CA TYR A 114 17.05 1.12 -2.52
C TYR A 114 18.08 2.03 -1.86
N VAL A 115 17.61 3.04 -1.15
CA VAL A 115 18.41 4.05 -0.47
C VAL A 115 18.57 3.63 1.01
N GLU A 116 19.75 3.25 1.44
CA GLU A 116 20.02 2.76 2.80
C GLU A 116 19.50 3.71 3.89
N ASN A 117 19.66 5.02 3.69
CA ASN A 117 19.19 6.07 4.60
C ASN A 117 17.87 6.70 4.11
N GLY A 118 17.05 5.95 3.36
CA GLY A 118 15.75 6.39 2.86
C GLY A 118 14.64 6.27 3.89
N ILE A 119 13.44 6.62 3.48
CA ILE A 119 12.20 6.50 4.26
C ILE A 119 11.75 5.03 4.27
N GLY A 120 11.15 4.58 5.36
CA GLY A 120 10.54 3.27 5.45
C GLY A 120 9.19 3.27 6.15
N GLU A 121 8.61 2.08 6.31
CA GLU A 121 7.30 1.87 6.93
C GLU A 121 7.21 2.52 8.32
N GLU A 122 8.32 2.50 9.08
CA GLU A 122 8.35 3.09 10.41
C GLU A 122 8.02 4.59 10.44
N ASP A 123 8.17 5.28 9.28
CA ASP A 123 8.15 6.74 9.19
C ASP A 123 6.88 7.30 8.54
N ILE A 124 6.37 6.59 7.55
CA ILE A 124 5.51 7.12 6.47
C ILE A 124 4.26 7.85 7.00
N VAL A 125 3.50 7.26 7.92
CA VAL A 125 2.28 7.90 8.44
C VAL A 125 2.60 9.19 9.18
N THR A 126 3.68 9.22 9.96
CA THR A 126 4.13 10.40 10.70
C THR A 126 4.58 11.54 9.77
N LEU A 127 5.21 11.20 8.64
CA LEU A 127 5.70 12.16 7.66
C LEU A 127 4.60 12.75 6.76
N VAL A 128 3.52 12.00 6.55
CA VAL A 128 2.50 12.35 5.54
C VAL A 128 1.19 12.79 6.16
N LEU A 129 0.57 11.95 7.00
CA LEU A 129 -0.82 12.13 7.44
C LEU A 129 -1.14 13.47 8.12
N PRO A 130 -0.26 14.06 8.95
CA PRO A 130 -0.52 15.36 9.59
C PRO A 130 -0.55 16.55 8.62
N TYR A 131 -0.13 16.38 7.38
CA TYR A 131 0.14 17.48 6.44
C TYR A 131 -0.68 17.42 5.15
N ILE A 132 -1.75 16.63 5.14
CA ILE A 132 -2.59 16.42 3.96
C ILE A 132 -4.08 16.71 4.24
N HIS A 133 -4.78 17.26 3.25
CA HIS A 133 -6.18 17.62 3.32
C HIS A 133 -7.08 16.80 2.40
N SER A 134 -6.49 15.93 1.58
CA SER A 134 -7.18 14.97 0.71
C SER A 134 -6.34 13.72 0.48
N ALA A 135 -6.98 12.65 0.02
CA ALA A 135 -6.29 11.42 -0.35
C ALA A 135 -5.28 11.66 -1.48
N ARG A 136 -5.63 12.49 -2.47
CA ARG A 136 -4.75 12.87 -3.59
C ARG A 136 -3.52 13.66 -3.12
N GLU A 137 -3.69 14.60 -2.19
CA GLU A 137 -2.54 15.29 -1.56
C GLU A 137 -1.62 14.32 -0.83
N GLY A 138 -2.18 13.26 -0.21
CA GLY A 138 -1.41 12.20 0.41
C GLY A 138 -0.48 11.49 -0.58
N VAL A 139 -1.01 11.14 -1.74
CA VAL A 139 -0.22 10.54 -2.83
C VAL A 139 0.89 11.48 -3.29
N LEU A 140 0.58 12.74 -3.56
CA LEU A 140 1.57 13.72 -4.04
C LEU A 140 2.67 13.98 -3.01
N ARG A 141 2.30 14.19 -1.74
CA ARG A 141 3.27 14.39 -0.66
C ARG A 141 4.17 13.16 -0.46
N MET A 142 3.60 11.96 -0.52
CA MET A 142 4.41 10.73 -0.43
C MET A 142 5.37 10.63 -1.61
N GLY A 143 4.90 10.94 -2.81
CA GLY A 143 5.73 10.99 -4.01
C GLY A 143 6.92 11.95 -3.88
N GLU A 144 6.67 13.19 -3.44
CA GLU A 144 7.73 14.19 -3.19
C GLU A 144 8.77 13.69 -2.18
N LEU A 145 8.33 13.04 -1.10
CA LEU A 145 9.25 12.48 -0.09
C LEU A 145 10.09 11.32 -0.67
N LEU A 146 9.50 10.47 -1.50
CA LEU A 146 10.23 9.40 -2.18
C LEU A 146 11.27 9.94 -3.16
N GLU A 147 10.93 10.96 -3.93
CA GLU A 147 11.85 11.61 -4.89
C GLU A 147 13.00 12.34 -4.19
N GLU A 148 12.76 12.90 -3.00
CA GLU A 148 13.78 13.66 -2.23
C GLU A 148 14.67 12.74 -1.40
N TYR A 149 14.10 11.79 -0.64
CA TYR A 149 14.82 10.98 0.35
C TYR A 149 15.05 9.54 -0.09
N GLY A 150 14.27 9.05 -1.04
CA GLY A 150 14.24 7.64 -1.42
C GLY A 150 13.63 6.74 -0.33
N THR A 151 13.58 5.44 -0.63
CA THR A 151 13.13 4.41 0.31
C THR A 151 14.14 3.26 0.41
N TYR A 152 14.27 2.66 1.60
CA TYR A 152 15.12 1.47 1.79
C TYR A 152 14.38 0.15 1.57
N GLU A 153 13.06 0.20 1.34
CA GLU A 153 12.21 -0.99 1.18
C GLU A 153 11.01 -0.73 0.27
N PRO A 154 10.41 -1.79 -0.32
CA PRO A 154 9.26 -1.63 -1.20
C PRO A 154 7.95 -1.59 -0.42
N ASN A 155 7.11 -0.61 -0.72
CA ASN A 155 5.89 -0.32 0.03
C ASN A 155 4.69 -0.08 -0.89
N GLY A 156 3.52 -0.61 -0.48
CA GLY A 156 2.21 -0.22 -0.97
C GLY A 156 1.47 0.58 0.10
N ILE A 157 0.88 1.70 -0.27
CA ILE A 157 0.32 2.69 0.66
C ILE A 157 -1.08 3.07 0.22
N ALA A 158 -2.04 2.99 1.15
CA ALA A 158 -3.41 3.38 0.89
C ALA A 158 -3.74 4.74 1.48
N PHE A 159 -4.48 5.55 0.72
CA PHE A 159 -5.04 6.83 1.15
C PHE A 159 -6.54 6.84 0.88
N SER A 160 -7.32 7.43 1.77
CA SER A 160 -8.72 7.72 1.50
C SER A 160 -9.19 9.01 2.16
N ASP A 161 -10.13 9.65 1.53
CA ASP A 161 -10.98 10.68 2.11
C ASP A 161 -12.45 10.34 1.83
N LYS A 162 -13.38 11.24 2.08
CA LYS A 162 -14.81 11.00 1.84
C LYS A 162 -15.18 10.81 0.35
N GLU A 163 -14.29 11.18 -0.57
CA GLU A 163 -14.57 11.18 -2.01
C GLU A 163 -13.77 10.11 -2.75
N GLU A 164 -12.50 9.88 -2.37
CA GLU A 164 -11.56 9.09 -3.15
C GLU A 164 -10.82 8.05 -2.30
N VAL A 165 -10.43 6.96 -2.97
CA VAL A 165 -9.46 5.96 -2.47
C VAL A 165 -8.32 5.89 -3.46
N TRP A 166 -7.08 5.95 -2.96
CA TRP A 166 -5.87 5.85 -3.75
C TRP A 166 -4.96 4.74 -3.23
N TRP A 167 -4.30 4.08 -4.16
CA TRP A 167 -3.23 3.11 -3.88
C TRP A 167 -1.94 3.57 -4.54
N LEU A 168 -0.87 3.67 -3.76
CA LEU A 168 0.47 4.03 -4.21
C LEU A 168 1.39 2.84 -4.01
N GLU A 169 2.24 2.55 -4.99
CA GLU A 169 3.34 1.58 -4.91
C GLU A 169 4.67 2.26 -5.17
N THR A 170 5.67 1.98 -4.31
CA THR A 170 7.05 2.42 -4.54
C THR A 170 7.71 1.56 -5.61
N ILE A 171 8.54 2.16 -6.44
CA ILE A 171 9.24 1.54 -7.56
C ILE A 171 10.72 1.83 -7.43
N GLY A 172 11.54 0.81 -7.11
CA GLY A 172 12.94 1.04 -6.79
C GLY A 172 13.14 1.93 -5.57
N GLY A 173 14.18 2.74 -5.58
CA GLY A 173 14.55 3.62 -4.49
C GLY A 173 13.81 4.95 -4.45
N HIS A 174 13.48 5.54 -5.62
CA HIS A 174 12.94 6.90 -5.69
C HIS A 174 11.65 7.03 -6.50
N HIS A 175 11.37 6.09 -7.41
CA HIS A 175 10.19 6.16 -8.26
C HIS A 175 8.95 5.61 -7.54
N TRP A 176 7.80 6.03 -8.00
CA TRP A 176 6.50 5.63 -7.47
C TRP A 176 5.42 5.74 -8.52
N ALA A 177 4.33 5.02 -8.30
CA ALA A 177 3.10 5.15 -9.07
C ALA A 177 1.89 4.94 -8.18
N ALA A 178 0.79 5.62 -8.50
CA ALA A 178 -0.46 5.50 -7.77
C ALA A 178 -1.65 5.47 -8.72
N VAL A 179 -2.68 4.74 -8.31
CA VAL A 179 -3.96 4.67 -9.01
C VAL A 179 -5.11 5.01 -8.07
N ARG A 180 -6.08 5.77 -8.58
CA ARG A 180 -7.34 5.98 -7.90
C ARG A 180 -8.22 4.75 -8.09
N ILE A 181 -8.77 4.24 -7.01
CA ILE A 181 -9.72 3.13 -7.05
C ILE A 181 -11.10 3.70 -7.45
N PRO A 182 -11.74 3.18 -8.51
CA PRO A 182 -13.06 3.63 -8.92
C PRO A 182 -14.09 3.55 -7.78
N ASP A 183 -15.04 4.47 -7.77
CA ASP A 183 -16.05 4.56 -6.71
C ASP A 183 -16.82 3.26 -6.48
N ASP A 184 -17.06 2.49 -7.53
CA ASP A 184 -17.85 1.25 -7.56
C ASP A 184 -16.99 -0.03 -7.52
N ALA A 185 -15.68 0.11 -7.25
CA ALA A 185 -14.72 -0.97 -7.26
C ALA A 185 -14.17 -1.30 -5.87
N TYR A 186 -13.53 -2.45 -5.79
CA TYR A 186 -12.75 -2.88 -4.64
C TYR A 186 -11.39 -3.46 -5.07
N VAL A 187 -10.49 -3.59 -4.11
CA VAL A 187 -9.17 -4.19 -4.29
C VAL A 187 -8.87 -5.14 -3.15
N VAL A 188 -8.18 -6.24 -3.45
CA VAL A 188 -7.51 -7.10 -2.47
C VAL A 188 -6.04 -7.18 -2.85
N ALA A 189 -5.19 -6.50 -2.08
CA ALA A 189 -3.77 -6.36 -2.34
C ALA A 189 -2.93 -7.16 -1.32
N PRO A 190 -2.20 -8.20 -1.75
CA PRO A 190 -1.25 -8.96 -0.95
C PRO A 190 0.17 -8.38 -1.08
N ASN A 191 1.17 -9.05 -0.47
CA ASN A 191 2.58 -8.65 -0.47
C ASN A 191 3.28 -8.84 -1.84
N ARG A 192 2.76 -8.24 -2.87
CA ARG A 192 3.36 -8.15 -4.20
C ARG A 192 3.02 -6.81 -4.83
N MET A 193 3.69 -6.44 -5.91
CA MET A 193 3.23 -5.33 -6.74
C MET A 193 1.87 -5.68 -7.35
N ASN A 194 0.91 -4.78 -7.26
CA ASN A 194 -0.49 -5.07 -7.56
C ASN A 194 -1.01 -4.33 -8.79
N ILE A 195 -0.52 -3.12 -9.09
CA ILE A 195 -0.98 -2.35 -10.24
C ILE A 195 -0.73 -3.13 -11.53
N ASP A 196 -1.80 -3.60 -12.16
CA ASP A 196 -1.79 -4.42 -13.38
C ASP A 196 -2.07 -3.62 -14.64
N HIS A 197 -2.60 -2.42 -14.51
CA HIS A 197 -2.86 -1.50 -15.62
C HIS A 197 -2.58 -0.07 -15.20
N PHE A 198 -1.78 0.64 -16.00
CA PHE A 198 -1.44 2.03 -15.76
C PHE A 198 -1.57 2.86 -17.04
N ASP A 199 -2.42 3.89 -17.01
CA ASP A 199 -2.58 4.84 -18.11
C ASP A 199 -1.93 6.17 -17.76
N PHE A 200 -0.79 6.47 -18.35
CA PHE A 200 -0.05 7.74 -18.16
C PHE A 200 -0.82 9.00 -18.54
N ASN A 201 -1.96 8.87 -19.21
CA ASN A 201 -2.79 10.01 -19.65
C ASN A 201 -4.07 10.17 -18.82
N SER A 202 -4.29 9.34 -17.82
CA SER A 202 -5.49 9.39 -16.97
C SER A 202 -5.30 10.35 -15.80
N ASP A 203 -6.36 11.08 -15.43
CA ASP A 203 -6.42 11.86 -14.20
C ASP A 203 -6.53 10.99 -12.93
N ASP A 204 -6.85 9.70 -13.11
CA ASP A 204 -6.93 8.70 -12.04
C ASP A 204 -5.60 7.97 -11.80
N THR A 205 -4.51 8.43 -12.41
CA THR A 205 -3.16 7.91 -12.21
C THR A 205 -2.17 9.04 -11.92
N LEU A 206 -1.22 8.76 -11.05
CA LEU A 206 -0.12 9.68 -10.69
C LEU A 206 1.17 8.87 -10.59
N CYS A 207 2.29 9.44 -10.97
CA CYS A 207 3.60 8.80 -10.83
C CYS A 207 4.73 9.83 -10.83
N SER A 208 5.94 9.39 -10.50
CA SER A 208 7.15 10.18 -10.70
C SER A 208 7.29 10.61 -12.17
N ALA A 209 7.71 11.85 -12.36
CA ALA A 209 7.60 12.54 -13.66
C ALA A 209 8.36 11.84 -14.82
N ASP A 210 9.43 11.14 -14.51
CA ASP A 210 10.31 10.46 -15.47
C ASP A 210 10.09 8.95 -15.58
N LEU A 211 9.06 8.40 -14.89
CA LEU A 211 8.81 6.95 -14.84
C LEU A 211 8.59 6.34 -16.22
N LYS A 212 7.85 7.03 -17.09
CA LYS A 212 7.63 6.57 -18.47
C LYS A 212 8.92 6.53 -19.27
N ASP A 213 9.72 7.59 -19.18
CA ASP A 213 11.01 7.68 -19.87
C ASP A 213 11.99 6.60 -19.36
N LEU A 214 11.94 6.28 -18.06
CA LEU A 214 12.71 5.19 -17.46
C LEU A 214 12.34 3.84 -18.08
N ILE A 215 11.03 3.54 -18.19
CA ILE A 215 10.55 2.29 -18.82
C ILE A 215 11.04 2.17 -20.25
N GLU A 216 10.89 3.23 -21.03
CA GLU A 216 11.27 3.26 -22.44
C GLU A 216 12.78 3.16 -22.62
N LYS A 217 13.55 3.96 -21.88
CA LYS A 217 15.01 4.03 -21.95
C LYS A 217 15.68 2.69 -21.66
N TYR A 218 15.17 1.95 -20.69
CA TYR A 218 15.76 0.69 -20.26
C TYR A 218 15.01 -0.55 -20.78
N HIS A 219 14.03 -0.35 -21.68
CA HIS A 219 13.22 -1.44 -22.27
C HIS A 219 12.63 -2.38 -21.22
N LEU A 220 12.06 -1.81 -20.15
CA LEU A 220 11.58 -2.58 -18.99
C LEU A 220 10.25 -3.27 -19.25
N ASN A 221 9.43 -2.74 -20.16
CA ASN A 221 8.12 -3.31 -20.46
C ASN A 221 8.26 -4.62 -21.25
N PRO A 222 7.86 -5.79 -20.71
CA PRO A 222 7.86 -7.04 -21.43
C PRO A 222 6.63 -7.22 -22.34
N ASP A 223 5.58 -6.41 -22.13
CA ASP A 223 4.32 -6.56 -22.84
C ASP A 223 4.35 -5.79 -24.16
N TYR A 224 3.62 -6.31 -25.13
CA TYR A 224 3.52 -5.70 -26.45
C TYR A 224 2.64 -4.45 -26.45
N ASP A 225 1.63 -4.42 -25.59
CA ASP A 225 0.65 -3.34 -25.50
C ASP A 225 0.32 -2.99 -24.05
N GLY A 226 0.10 -1.70 -23.79
CA GLY A 226 -0.22 -1.20 -22.45
C GLY A 226 0.98 -1.19 -21.47
N TYR A 227 0.68 -0.87 -20.23
CA TYR A 227 1.64 -0.85 -19.12
C TYR A 227 1.07 -1.64 -17.94
N ASN A 228 1.50 -2.89 -17.80
CA ASN A 228 1.26 -3.71 -16.62
C ASN A 228 2.45 -3.55 -15.66
N PHE A 229 2.28 -2.78 -14.59
CA PHE A 229 3.38 -2.49 -13.67
C PHE A 229 3.81 -3.72 -12.87
N ARG A 230 2.92 -4.67 -12.64
CA ARG A 230 3.27 -5.97 -12.08
C ARG A 230 4.28 -6.71 -12.95
N HIS A 231 4.12 -6.70 -14.27
CA HIS A 231 5.07 -7.29 -15.22
C HIS A 231 6.37 -6.49 -15.35
N ILE A 232 6.25 -5.17 -15.32
CA ILE A 232 7.40 -4.27 -15.53
C ILE A 232 8.29 -4.24 -14.29
N PHE A 233 7.73 -4.07 -13.10
CA PHE A 233 8.44 -3.78 -11.85
C PHE A 233 8.33 -4.87 -10.80
N GLY A 234 7.25 -5.66 -10.81
CA GLY A 234 6.95 -6.65 -9.80
C GLY A 234 7.73 -7.95 -9.94
N SER A 235 7.52 -8.85 -9.00
CA SER A 235 8.03 -10.22 -9.03
C SER A 235 6.97 -11.20 -9.51
N ALA A 236 7.42 -12.34 -10.05
CA ALA A 236 6.60 -13.51 -10.37
C ALA A 236 7.29 -14.73 -9.77
N SER A 237 7.40 -14.75 -8.45
CA SER A 237 8.11 -15.79 -7.71
C SER A 237 7.18 -16.94 -7.32
N ILE A 238 7.79 -18.07 -6.90
CA ILE A 238 7.04 -19.19 -6.30
C ILE A 238 6.25 -18.70 -5.07
N LYS A 239 6.82 -17.77 -4.29
CA LYS A 239 6.11 -17.18 -3.14
C LYS A 239 4.86 -16.43 -3.59
N ASP A 240 4.92 -15.69 -4.69
CA ASP A 240 3.74 -15.00 -5.23
C ASP A 240 2.66 -16.03 -5.62
N THR A 241 3.03 -17.10 -6.31
CA THR A 241 2.12 -18.16 -6.77
C THR A 241 1.40 -18.85 -5.61
N VAL A 242 2.14 -19.25 -4.56
CA VAL A 242 1.57 -20.13 -3.51
C VAL A 242 1.13 -19.38 -2.25
N TYR A 243 1.46 -18.10 -2.12
CA TYR A 243 1.21 -17.34 -0.90
C TYR A 243 0.51 -15.99 -1.13
N ASN A 244 0.91 -15.21 -2.14
CA ASN A 244 0.31 -13.93 -2.43
C ASN A 244 -0.97 -14.06 -3.26
N ASN A 245 -0.91 -14.79 -4.39
CA ASN A 245 -2.04 -14.94 -5.30
C ASN A 245 -3.27 -15.61 -4.66
N PRO A 246 -3.14 -16.68 -3.85
CA PRO A 246 -4.28 -17.28 -3.17
C PRO A 246 -5.03 -16.30 -2.24
N ARG A 247 -4.35 -15.32 -1.64
CA ARG A 247 -5.01 -14.29 -0.82
C ARG A 247 -5.88 -13.36 -1.65
N THR A 248 -5.37 -12.89 -2.80
CA THR A 248 -6.14 -12.11 -3.76
C THR A 248 -7.33 -12.91 -4.28
N TRP A 249 -7.07 -14.15 -4.74
CA TRP A 249 -8.08 -15.06 -5.25
C TRP A 249 -9.21 -15.30 -4.25
N TYR A 250 -8.88 -15.58 -2.99
CA TYR A 250 -9.89 -15.86 -1.97
C TYR A 250 -10.79 -14.65 -1.69
N GLY A 251 -10.20 -13.46 -1.58
CA GLY A 251 -10.99 -12.24 -1.43
C GLY A 251 -11.89 -11.96 -2.63
N GLN A 252 -11.36 -12.14 -3.85
CA GLN A 252 -12.16 -12.01 -5.08
C GLN A 252 -13.27 -13.05 -5.15
N LYS A 253 -13.01 -14.31 -4.83
CA LYS A 253 -14.02 -15.37 -4.76
C LYS A 253 -15.12 -15.05 -3.74
N TYR A 254 -14.80 -14.42 -2.64
CA TYR A 254 -15.78 -14.01 -1.63
C TYR A 254 -16.70 -12.91 -2.14
N PHE A 255 -16.14 -11.88 -2.80
CA PHE A 255 -16.90 -10.75 -3.33
C PHE A 255 -17.59 -11.03 -4.68
N ASN A 256 -17.07 -11.99 -5.45
CA ASN A 256 -17.56 -12.41 -6.76
C ASN A 256 -17.61 -13.94 -6.88
N PRO A 257 -18.55 -14.61 -6.19
CA PRO A 257 -18.56 -16.07 -6.07
C PRO A 257 -18.78 -16.82 -7.41
N GLU A 258 -19.36 -16.16 -8.43
CA GLU A 258 -19.62 -16.75 -9.74
C GLU A 258 -18.41 -16.66 -10.70
N ILE A 259 -17.36 -15.90 -10.33
CA ILE A 259 -16.15 -15.79 -11.14
C ILE A 259 -15.16 -16.88 -10.71
N GLU A 260 -14.78 -17.72 -11.67
CA GLU A 260 -13.75 -18.73 -11.47
C GLU A 260 -12.39 -18.20 -11.93
N HIS A 261 -11.46 -18.06 -10.98
CA HIS A 261 -10.05 -17.76 -11.23
C HIS A 261 -9.18 -18.92 -10.72
N ASP A 262 -8.02 -19.11 -11.34
CA ASP A 262 -6.98 -19.96 -10.77
C ASP A 262 -6.35 -19.26 -9.55
N PRO A 263 -6.36 -19.88 -8.37
CA PRO A 263 -5.76 -19.30 -7.17
C PRO A 263 -4.26 -18.99 -7.29
N MET A 264 -3.57 -19.62 -8.23
CA MET A 264 -2.15 -19.43 -8.48
C MET A 264 -1.86 -18.46 -9.65
N ASP A 265 -2.90 -17.91 -10.28
CA ASP A 265 -2.75 -17.00 -11.41
C ASP A 265 -1.95 -15.74 -11.02
N GLN A 266 -0.92 -15.44 -11.81
CA GLN A 266 -0.10 -14.23 -11.62
C GLN A 266 -0.87 -12.96 -12.05
N ASP A 267 -1.88 -13.11 -12.91
CA ASP A 267 -2.61 -12.01 -13.56
C ASP A 267 -4.01 -11.80 -13.00
N LEU A 268 -4.26 -12.25 -11.76
CA LEU A 268 -5.49 -11.87 -11.05
C LEU A 268 -5.66 -10.34 -11.09
N PRO A 269 -6.85 -9.83 -11.49
CA PRO A 269 -7.05 -8.39 -11.66
C PRO A 269 -6.86 -7.62 -10.34
N PHE A 270 -6.28 -6.43 -10.44
CA PHE A 270 -6.08 -5.57 -9.26
C PHE A 270 -7.39 -4.89 -8.85
N ILE A 271 -8.07 -4.24 -9.79
CA ILE A 271 -9.34 -3.54 -9.56
C ILE A 271 -10.49 -4.44 -9.97
N CYS A 272 -11.42 -4.70 -9.04
CA CYS A 272 -12.58 -5.56 -9.24
C CYS A 272 -13.88 -4.85 -8.88
N HIS A 273 -15.00 -5.32 -9.44
CA HIS A 273 -16.35 -4.86 -9.12
C HIS A 273 -17.11 -5.99 -8.44
N ALA A 274 -17.57 -5.76 -7.20
CA ALA A 274 -18.27 -6.78 -6.42
C ALA A 274 -19.73 -6.96 -6.89
N ASP A 275 -20.23 -8.20 -6.81
CA ASP A 275 -21.64 -8.51 -7.13
C ASP A 275 -22.63 -7.90 -6.12
N LYS A 276 -22.14 -7.60 -4.91
CA LYS A 276 -22.93 -7.02 -3.81
C LYS A 276 -22.16 -5.86 -3.18
N LYS A 277 -22.90 -4.98 -2.52
CA LYS A 277 -22.31 -3.96 -1.67
C LYS A 277 -21.51 -4.58 -0.54
N ILE A 278 -20.33 -4.03 -0.27
CA ILE A 278 -19.37 -4.51 0.70
C ILE A 278 -19.60 -3.80 2.05
N SER A 279 -19.74 -4.58 3.10
CA SER A 279 -19.82 -4.11 4.48
C SER A 279 -18.47 -4.18 5.19
N ILE A 280 -18.37 -3.54 6.36
CA ILE A 280 -17.20 -3.68 7.24
C ILE A 280 -17.04 -5.13 7.72
N GLU A 281 -18.15 -5.84 7.93
CA GLU A 281 -18.16 -7.26 8.32
C GLU A 281 -17.57 -8.14 7.22
N ASP A 282 -17.89 -7.87 5.95
CA ASP A 282 -17.29 -8.59 4.81
C ASP A 282 -15.77 -8.38 4.76
N VAL A 283 -15.32 -7.12 4.93
CA VAL A 283 -13.89 -6.80 4.99
C VAL A 283 -13.20 -7.53 6.14
N LYS A 284 -13.78 -7.50 7.33
CA LYS A 284 -13.26 -8.22 8.50
C LYS A 284 -13.19 -9.72 8.26
N PHE A 285 -14.23 -10.31 7.65
CA PHE A 285 -14.26 -11.72 7.32
C PHE A 285 -13.08 -12.10 6.40
N VAL A 286 -12.91 -11.39 5.29
CA VAL A 286 -11.82 -11.69 4.33
C VAL A 286 -10.45 -11.52 4.98
N LEU A 287 -10.23 -10.45 5.76
CA LEU A 287 -8.94 -10.21 6.42
C LEU A 287 -8.61 -11.21 7.54
N SER A 288 -9.62 -11.87 8.11
CA SER A 288 -9.43 -12.89 9.17
C SER A 288 -9.56 -14.33 8.67
N SER A 289 -9.75 -14.52 7.35
CA SER A 289 -9.96 -15.85 6.78
C SER A 289 -8.70 -16.69 6.77
N HIS A 290 -8.90 -18.01 6.87
CA HIS A 290 -7.90 -19.05 6.69
C HIS A 290 -8.16 -19.84 5.39
N PHE A 291 -8.86 -19.23 4.42
CA PHE A 291 -9.29 -19.85 3.15
C PHE A 291 -10.32 -20.97 3.36
N GLU A 292 -11.24 -20.78 4.30
CA GLU A 292 -12.24 -21.74 4.74
C GLU A 292 -12.97 -22.39 3.56
N ASN A 293 -13.15 -23.73 3.64
CA ASN A 293 -13.79 -24.55 2.62
C ASN A 293 -13.06 -24.61 1.27
N THR A 294 -11.76 -24.36 1.24
CA THR A 294 -10.92 -24.53 0.06
C THR A 294 -9.79 -25.53 0.34
N GLU A 295 -9.05 -25.93 -0.69
CA GLU A 295 -7.85 -26.77 -0.55
C GLU A 295 -6.66 -26.07 0.14
N TYR A 296 -6.77 -24.78 0.40
CA TYR A 296 -5.76 -23.93 1.07
C TYR A 296 -6.07 -23.68 2.56
N ASP A 297 -7.18 -24.24 3.08
CA ASP A 297 -7.60 -24.13 4.50
C ASP A 297 -6.65 -24.88 5.45
#